data_24b050f7c0008f0de148fb2fadafb975
#
_entry.id   24b050f7c0008f0de148fb2fadafb975
#
_cell.length_a   1.000
_cell.length_b   1.000
_cell.length_c   1.000
_cell.angle_alpha   90.00
_cell.angle_beta   90.00
_cell.angle_gamma   90.00
#
_symmetry.space_group_name_H-M   'P 1'
#
loop_
_entity.id
_entity.type
_entity.pdbx_description
1 polymer ?
#
loop_
_entity_poly.entity_id
_entity_poly.type
_entity_poly.pdbx_seq_one_letter_code
_entity_poly.pdbx_strand_id
1 'polypeptide(L)'
;TLLASSAASDVYKRQSLYCGIDPTGDSMHIGHLIPFMILKRFQLAGHHPVILIGGGTGAIGDPSGRTTERVLQTADQVKHNADSLTEQMKKLFGEDGSFTMMNNYDWLSKISLLDFLRDYGKLFNINTMLAKDVVASRLETGISFTEFSYQILQSIDYKMLYEKCGVQLQIGGADQGGNITNGIELIRKTNENHEAFGLTIPLMLKADGTKF
;
A
#
# COMPACT_ATOMS: atom_id res chain seq x y z
N THR A 1 -41.94 0.61 2.51
CA THR A 1 -41.07 0.00 3.56
C THR A 1 -40.11 -1.04 2.97
N LEU A 2 -40.48 -1.75 1.89
CA LEU A 2 -39.64 -2.74 1.21
C LEU A 2 -38.52 -2.12 0.35
N LEU A 3 -38.73 -0.89 -0.18
CA LEU A 3 -37.70 -0.17 -0.95
C LEU A 3 -36.57 0.37 -0.08
N ALA A 4 -36.82 0.70 1.18
CA ALA A 4 -35.79 1.11 2.12
C ALA A 4 -34.87 -0.07 2.56
N SER A 5 -35.43 -1.30 2.55
CA SER A 5 -34.65 -2.52 2.85
C SER A 5 -33.67 -2.91 1.73
N SER A 6 -34.02 -2.71 0.46
CA SER A 6 -33.11 -3.00 -0.65
C SER A 6 -31.96 -1.99 -0.77
N ALA A 7 -32.24 -0.70 -0.54
CA ALA A 7 -31.22 0.33 -0.51
C ALA A 7 -30.25 0.15 0.67
N ALA A 8 -30.76 -0.28 1.85
CA ALA A 8 -29.92 -0.58 2.99
C ALA A 8 -29.03 -1.82 2.75
N SER A 9 -29.50 -2.83 2.04
CA SER A 9 -28.70 -4.01 1.69
C SER A 9 -27.60 -3.71 0.67
N ASP A 10 -27.79 -2.72 -0.21
CA ASP A 10 -26.77 -2.26 -1.17
C ASP A 10 -25.66 -1.43 -0.50
N VAL A 11 -25.96 -0.73 0.58
CA VAL A 11 -24.97 0.02 1.39
C VAL A 11 -24.02 -0.92 2.14
N TYR A 12 -24.43 -2.16 2.40
CA TYR A 12 -23.62 -3.19 3.07
C TYR A 12 -22.98 -4.19 2.11
N LYS A 13 -22.74 -3.81 0.85
CA LYS A 13 -21.97 -4.67 -0.06
C LYS A 13 -20.60 -4.95 0.54
N ARG A 14 -20.22 -6.23 0.50
CA ARG A 14 -18.88 -6.69 0.87
C ARG A 14 -17.86 -5.98 -0.03
N GLN A 15 -17.08 -5.07 0.56
CA GLN A 15 -16.06 -4.33 -0.14
C GLN A 15 -14.69 -5.01 0.04
N SER A 16 -13.85 -4.91 -0.98
CA SER A 16 -12.44 -5.29 -0.87
C SER A 16 -11.60 -4.07 -0.52
N LEU A 17 -10.68 -4.25 0.42
CA LEU A 17 -9.81 -3.20 0.93
C LEU A 17 -8.42 -3.77 1.19
N TYR A 18 -7.38 -2.94 1.12
CA TYR A 18 -6.04 -3.46 1.31
C TYR A 18 -5.15 -2.61 2.22
N CYS A 19 -4.15 -3.27 2.78
CA CYS A 19 -2.99 -2.66 3.39
C CYS A 19 -1.74 -3.38 2.91
N GLY A 20 -0.69 -2.63 2.58
CA GLY A 20 0.61 -3.16 2.18
C GLY A 20 1.62 -3.17 3.32
N ILE A 21 2.58 -4.07 3.23
CA ILE A 21 3.76 -4.11 4.09
C ILE A 21 4.99 -4.51 3.30
N ASP A 22 6.04 -3.69 3.39
CA ASP A 22 7.35 -4.02 2.84
C ASP A 22 8.09 -4.95 3.81
N PRO A 23 8.70 -6.04 3.31
CA PRO A 23 9.40 -7.03 4.13
C PRO A 23 10.80 -6.53 4.56
N THR A 24 10.83 -5.47 5.36
CA THR A 24 12.06 -4.85 5.88
C THR A 24 12.65 -5.60 7.07
N GLY A 25 11.94 -6.57 7.61
CA GLY A 25 12.34 -7.48 8.67
C GLY A 25 11.46 -8.74 8.64
N ASP A 26 11.87 -9.77 9.36
CA ASP A 26 11.17 -11.07 9.45
C ASP A 26 9.96 -11.05 10.39
N SER A 27 9.70 -9.93 11.05
CA SER A 27 8.60 -9.81 12.00
C SER A 27 7.99 -8.41 12.00
N MET A 28 6.67 -8.36 12.26
CA MET A 28 5.95 -7.10 12.46
C MET A 28 6.27 -6.50 13.82
N HIS A 29 6.54 -5.21 13.86
CA HIS A 29 6.49 -4.44 15.08
C HIS A 29 5.11 -3.81 15.29
N ILE A 30 4.88 -3.21 16.46
CA ILE A 30 3.57 -2.65 16.82
C ILE A 30 3.06 -1.58 15.85
N GLY A 31 3.96 -0.79 15.25
CA GLY A 31 3.58 0.21 14.24
C GLY A 31 2.97 -0.42 12.97
N HIS A 32 3.46 -1.60 12.57
CA HIS A 32 2.87 -2.36 11.46
C HIS A 32 1.54 -3.01 11.88
N LEU A 33 1.42 -3.46 13.12
CA LEU A 33 0.24 -4.18 13.59
C LEU A 33 -1.02 -3.32 13.57
N ILE A 34 -0.93 -2.02 13.84
CA ILE A 34 -2.10 -1.13 13.93
C ILE A 34 -2.93 -1.08 12.63
N PRO A 35 -2.37 -0.77 11.44
CA PRO A 35 -3.14 -0.82 10.20
C PRO A 35 -3.78 -2.20 9.97
N PHE A 36 -3.07 -3.29 10.27
CA PHE A 36 -3.61 -4.63 10.11
C PHE A 36 -4.70 -4.99 11.12
N MET A 37 -4.68 -4.42 12.33
CA MET A 37 -5.78 -4.54 13.28
C MET A 37 -7.04 -3.81 12.80
N ILE A 38 -6.89 -2.67 12.13
CA ILE A 38 -8.02 -2.00 11.46
C ILE A 38 -8.54 -2.89 10.33
N LEU A 39 -7.65 -3.41 9.48
CA LEU A 39 -8.02 -4.32 8.40
C LEU A 39 -8.75 -5.57 8.93
N LYS A 40 -8.30 -6.13 10.09
CA LYS A 40 -8.97 -7.23 10.78
C LYS A 40 -10.38 -6.88 11.24
N ARG A 41 -10.61 -5.65 11.71
CA ARG A 41 -11.97 -5.20 12.08
C ARG A 41 -12.90 -5.16 10.87
N PHE A 42 -12.41 -4.73 9.71
CA PHE A 42 -13.17 -4.81 8.46
C PHE A 42 -13.49 -6.26 8.09
N GLN A 43 -12.53 -7.19 8.24
CA GLN A 43 -12.79 -8.62 8.04
C GLN A 43 -13.92 -9.13 8.94
N LEU A 44 -13.86 -8.82 10.24
CA LEU A 44 -14.90 -9.21 11.22
C LEU A 44 -16.26 -8.57 10.91
N ALA A 45 -16.30 -7.43 10.23
CA ALA A 45 -17.51 -6.79 9.75
C ALA A 45 -18.02 -7.36 8.42
N GLY A 46 -17.37 -8.39 7.88
CA GLY A 46 -17.81 -9.08 6.65
C GLY A 46 -17.20 -8.55 5.35
N HIS A 47 -16.27 -7.59 5.41
CA HIS A 47 -15.51 -7.13 4.24
C HIS A 47 -14.38 -8.11 3.89
N HIS A 48 -13.77 -7.93 2.71
CA HIS A 48 -12.71 -8.81 2.24
C HIS A 48 -11.34 -8.11 2.23
N PRO A 49 -10.49 -8.33 3.23
CA PRO A 49 -9.14 -7.80 3.23
C PRO A 49 -8.26 -8.41 2.14
N VAL A 50 -7.46 -7.57 1.52
CA VAL A 50 -6.32 -7.97 0.71
C VAL A 50 -5.05 -7.49 1.41
N ILE A 51 -4.12 -8.38 1.65
CA ILE A 51 -2.83 -8.07 2.26
C ILE A 51 -1.79 -8.11 1.16
N LEU A 52 -1.12 -6.98 0.95
CA LEU A 52 -0.07 -6.87 -0.05
C LEU A 52 1.31 -6.97 0.60
N ILE A 53 2.05 -7.99 0.24
CA ILE A 53 3.48 -8.10 0.58
C ILE A 53 4.28 -7.36 -0.49
N GLY A 54 5.10 -6.43 -0.05
CA GLY A 54 5.98 -5.62 -0.91
C GLY A 54 7.24 -6.35 -1.35
N GLY A 55 7.13 -7.54 -1.97
CA GLY A 55 8.29 -8.30 -2.44
C GLY A 55 9.11 -7.57 -3.50
N GLY A 56 8.47 -6.73 -4.32
CA GLY A 56 9.14 -5.84 -5.28
C GLY A 56 9.57 -4.53 -4.63
N THR A 57 8.66 -3.84 -3.93
CA THR A 57 8.93 -2.55 -3.30
C THR A 57 9.88 -2.63 -2.10
N GLY A 58 9.95 -3.76 -1.41
CA GLY A 58 10.89 -3.99 -0.31
C GLY A 58 12.36 -3.94 -0.75
N ALA A 59 12.64 -4.23 -2.03
CA ALA A 59 13.97 -4.06 -2.60
C ALA A 59 14.31 -2.61 -2.97
N ILE A 60 13.32 -1.70 -3.01
CA ILE A 60 13.46 -0.29 -3.36
C ILE A 60 13.52 0.58 -2.11
N GLY A 61 12.55 0.42 -1.20
CA GLY A 61 12.45 1.12 0.07
C GLY A 61 11.61 2.39 0.03
N ASP A 62 10.58 2.43 0.89
CA ASP A 62 9.72 3.60 1.08
C ASP A 62 10.48 4.72 1.82
N PRO A 63 10.58 5.95 1.26
CA PRO A 63 11.18 7.09 1.93
C PRO A 63 10.31 7.67 3.05
N SER A 64 9.03 7.28 3.16
CA SER A 64 8.07 7.87 4.09
C SER A 64 8.51 7.77 5.56
N GLY A 65 8.57 8.93 6.22
CA GLY A 65 8.95 9.04 7.63
C GLY A 65 10.42 8.78 7.93
N ARG A 66 11.32 8.92 6.92
CA ARG A 66 12.77 8.77 7.07
C ARG A 66 13.52 9.99 6.57
N THR A 67 14.67 10.24 7.20
CA THR A 67 15.59 11.33 6.84
C THR A 67 16.80 10.85 6.03
N THR A 68 17.04 9.54 5.99
CA THR A 68 18.19 8.93 5.31
C THR A 68 17.73 7.81 4.38
N GLU A 69 18.49 7.56 3.33
CA GLU A 69 18.25 6.47 2.40
C GLU A 69 18.33 5.10 3.08
N ARG A 70 17.51 4.16 2.63
CA ARG A 70 17.53 2.78 3.13
C ARG A 70 18.73 2.03 2.58
N VAL A 71 19.33 1.18 3.42
CA VAL A 71 20.24 0.14 2.95
C VAL A 71 19.41 -0.92 2.23
N LEU A 72 19.76 -1.16 0.97
CA LEU A 72 19.06 -2.14 0.14
C LEU A 72 19.34 -3.57 0.66
N GLN A 73 18.29 -4.35 0.79
CA GLN A 73 18.37 -5.76 1.16
C GLN A 73 18.68 -6.63 -0.08
N THR A 74 19.29 -7.79 0.15
CA THR A 74 19.45 -8.79 -0.92
C THR A 74 18.09 -9.41 -1.27
N ALA A 75 17.96 -9.93 -2.50
CA ALA A 75 16.72 -10.60 -2.93
C ALA A 75 16.34 -11.78 -2.02
N ASP A 76 17.33 -12.56 -1.55
CA ASP A 76 17.10 -13.67 -0.63
C ASP A 76 16.57 -13.20 0.73
N GLN A 77 17.07 -12.08 1.22
CA GLN A 77 16.61 -11.50 2.48
C GLN A 77 15.20 -10.94 2.37
N VAL A 78 14.88 -10.24 1.28
CA VAL A 78 13.51 -9.77 0.99
C VAL A 78 12.55 -10.95 0.90
N LYS A 79 12.95 -12.03 0.21
CA LYS A 79 12.14 -13.26 0.11
C LYS A 79 11.92 -13.91 1.46
N HIS A 80 12.97 -14.13 2.25
CA HIS A 80 12.85 -14.70 3.60
C HIS A 80 11.89 -13.89 4.50
N ASN A 81 12.06 -12.58 4.52
CA ASN A 81 11.21 -11.69 5.29
C ASN A 81 9.75 -11.73 4.79
N ALA A 82 9.54 -11.76 3.47
CA ALA A 82 8.21 -11.85 2.87
C ALA A 82 7.49 -13.15 3.27
N ASP A 83 8.20 -14.29 3.24
CA ASP A 83 7.67 -15.58 3.67
C ASP A 83 7.29 -15.54 5.17
N SER A 84 8.16 -14.97 6.01
CA SER A 84 7.91 -14.84 7.46
C SER A 84 6.72 -13.94 7.79
N LEU A 85 6.58 -12.81 7.10
CA LEU A 85 5.42 -11.93 7.25
C LEU A 85 4.12 -12.59 6.77
N THR A 86 4.19 -13.36 5.68
CA THR A 86 3.05 -14.13 5.16
C THR A 86 2.50 -15.09 6.22
N GLU A 87 3.36 -15.83 6.91
CA GLU A 87 2.94 -16.73 7.99
C GLU A 87 2.34 -15.99 9.19
N GLN A 88 2.85 -14.80 9.54
CA GLN A 88 2.27 -13.97 10.58
C GLN A 88 0.88 -13.44 10.19
N MET A 89 0.69 -13.06 8.92
CA MET A 89 -0.61 -12.61 8.42
C MET A 89 -1.64 -13.74 8.42
N LYS A 90 -1.28 -14.96 8.03
CA LYS A 90 -2.16 -16.13 8.14
C LYS A 90 -2.62 -16.37 9.57
N LYS A 91 -1.71 -16.27 10.55
CA LYS A 91 -2.07 -16.38 11.97
C LYS A 91 -3.04 -15.30 12.44
N LEU A 92 -2.89 -14.07 11.93
CA LEU A 92 -3.75 -12.94 12.31
C LEU A 92 -5.12 -13.00 11.63
N PHE A 93 -5.18 -13.34 10.34
CA PHE A 93 -6.41 -13.26 9.54
C PHE A 93 -7.15 -14.60 9.41
N GLY A 94 -6.49 -15.71 9.66
CA GLY A 94 -7.04 -17.07 9.52
C GLY A 94 -6.65 -17.71 8.18
N GLU A 95 -7.12 -18.93 7.95
CA GLU A 95 -6.87 -19.70 6.72
C GLU A 95 -8.18 -20.14 6.03
N ASP A 96 -9.28 -19.49 6.35
CA ASP A 96 -10.64 -19.84 5.91
C ASP A 96 -11.05 -19.19 4.58
N GLY A 97 -10.13 -18.54 3.89
CA GLY A 97 -10.40 -17.83 2.63
C GLY A 97 -11.12 -16.49 2.80
N SER A 98 -11.26 -15.99 4.03
CA SER A 98 -11.91 -14.70 4.31
C SER A 98 -11.04 -13.48 3.98
N PHE A 99 -9.80 -13.67 3.56
CA PHE A 99 -8.87 -12.67 3.08
C PHE A 99 -8.01 -13.19 1.92
N THR A 100 -7.30 -12.31 1.24
CA THR A 100 -6.38 -12.66 0.14
C THR A 100 -4.98 -12.11 0.42
N MET A 101 -3.96 -12.93 0.14
CA MET A 101 -2.56 -12.52 0.12
C MET A 101 -2.12 -12.27 -1.32
N MET A 102 -1.41 -11.15 -1.54
CA MET A 102 -0.82 -10.79 -2.83
C MET A 102 0.63 -10.37 -2.62
N ASN A 103 1.46 -10.52 -3.64
CA ASN A 103 2.84 -10.05 -3.64
C ASN A 103 3.05 -9.15 -4.87
N ASN A 104 3.50 -7.91 -4.66
CA ASN A 104 3.68 -6.97 -5.77
C ASN A 104 4.85 -7.33 -6.70
N TYR A 105 5.74 -8.20 -6.29
CA TYR A 105 6.76 -8.77 -7.18
C TYR A 105 6.14 -9.44 -8.42
N ASP A 106 4.93 -10.01 -8.28
CA ASP A 106 4.25 -10.75 -9.36
C ASP A 106 3.92 -9.88 -10.59
N TRP A 107 3.78 -8.58 -10.40
CA TRP A 107 3.54 -7.63 -11.51
C TRP A 107 4.67 -6.64 -11.70
N LEU A 108 5.28 -6.10 -10.64
CA LEU A 108 6.35 -5.11 -10.78
C LEU A 108 7.57 -5.69 -11.51
N SER A 109 7.92 -6.96 -11.26
CA SER A 109 9.03 -7.63 -11.95
C SER A 109 8.81 -7.86 -13.45
N LYS A 110 7.58 -7.72 -13.93
CA LYS A 110 7.22 -7.95 -15.34
C LYS A 110 7.07 -6.66 -16.14
N ILE A 111 7.07 -5.51 -15.48
CA ILE A 111 7.00 -4.21 -16.15
C ILE A 111 8.41 -3.87 -16.65
N SER A 112 8.58 -3.79 -17.97
CA SER A 112 9.86 -3.33 -18.51
C SER A 112 10.08 -1.85 -18.20
N LEU A 113 11.34 -1.41 -18.20
CA LEU A 113 11.68 0.00 -17.99
C LEU A 113 10.96 0.91 -19.02
N LEU A 114 10.87 0.48 -20.27
CA LEU A 114 10.22 1.25 -21.32
C LEU A 114 8.71 1.33 -21.11
N ASP A 115 8.07 0.23 -20.70
CA ASP A 115 6.64 0.22 -20.37
C ASP A 115 6.35 1.07 -19.14
N PHE A 116 7.21 1.00 -18.10
CA PHE A 116 7.10 1.85 -16.93
C PHE A 116 7.10 3.35 -17.31
N LEU A 117 8.07 3.79 -18.11
CA LEU A 117 8.18 5.19 -18.51
C LEU A 117 7.02 5.62 -19.42
N ARG A 118 6.67 4.78 -20.42
CA ARG A 118 5.65 5.08 -21.42
C ARG A 118 4.24 5.08 -20.84
N ASP A 119 3.88 4.06 -20.06
CA ASP A 119 2.50 3.79 -19.68
C ASP A 119 2.16 4.39 -18.32
N TYR A 120 3.11 4.42 -17.38
CA TYR A 120 2.91 4.97 -16.05
C TYR A 120 3.58 6.33 -15.86
N GLY A 121 4.84 6.48 -16.25
CA GLY A 121 5.62 7.69 -16.01
C GLY A 121 4.94 8.97 -16.49
N LYS A 122 4.34 8.94 -17.67
CA LYS A 122 3.61 10.09 -18.26
C LYS A 122 2.37 10.52 -17.47
N LEU A 123 1.82 9.65 -16.62
CA LEU A 123 0.62 9.93 -15.83
C LEU A 123 0.93 10.69 -14.54
N PHE A 124 2.21 10.77 -14.15
CA PHE A 124 2.68 11.45 -12.95
C PHE A 124 3.32 12.80 -13.30
N ASN A 125 2.85 13.86 -12.65
CA ASN A 125 3.43 15.18 -12.80
C ASN A 125 4.56 15.38 -11.77
N ILE A 126 5.76 15.68 -12.23
CA ILE A 126 6.95 15.84 -11.39
C ILE A 126 6.75 16.93 -10.35
N ASN A 127 6.16 18.08 -10.70
CA ASN A 127 5.94 19.15 -9.72
C ASN A 127 5.01 18.71 -8.58
N THR A 128 3.96 17.95 -8.90
CA THR A 128 3.07 17.38 -7.88
C THR A 128 3.78 16.36 -7.00
N MET A 129 4.67 15.54 -7.57
CA MET A 129 5.46 14.57 -6.82
C MET A 129 6.46 15.25 -5.90
N LEU A 130 7.14 16.31 -6.37
CA LEU A 130 8.10 17.09 -5.57
C LEU A 130 7.43 17.85 -4.42
N ALA A 131 6.17 18.26 -4.58
CA ALA A 131 5.42 18.98 -3.57
C ALA A 131 4.88 18.11 -2.43
N LYS A 132 5.02 16.77 -2.51
CA LYS A 132 4.63 15.88 -1.40
C LYS A 132 5.57 16.07 -0.20
N ASP A 133 5.01 16.18 1.00
CA ASP A 133 5.78 16.46 2.23
C ASP A 133 6.97 15.52 2.43
N VAL A 134 6.76 14.22 2.15
CA VAL A 134 7.81 13.18 2.21
C VAL A 134 8.98 13.47 1.28
N VAL A 135 8.71 13.99 0.08
CA VAL A 135 9.74 14.32 -0.91
C VAL A 135 10.32 15.69 -0.61
N ALA A 136 9.46 16.71 -0.36
CA ALA A 136 9.87 18.08 -0.10
C ALA A 136 10.85 18.18 1.08
N SER A 137 10.61 17.43 2.15
CA SER A 137 11.49 17.37 3.33
C SER A 137 12.89 16.79 3.04
N ARG A 138 13.04 16.07 1.93
CA ARG A 138 14.28 15.41 1.52
C ARG A 138 15.03 16.16 0.41
N LEU A 139 14.42 17.19 -0.22
CA LEU A 139 15.06 17.90 -1.35
C LEU A 139 16.37 18.57 -0.98
N GLU A 140 16.50 19.10 0.23
CA GLU A 140 17.75 19.75 0.71
C GLU A 140 18.85 18.75 1.04
N THR A 141 18.49 17.58 1.60
CA THR A 141 19.44 16.52 2.00
C THR A 141 19.74 15.54 0.89
N GLY A 142 18.92 15.54 -0.16
CA GLY A 142 18.95 14.62 -1.28
C GLY A 142 18.00 13.43 -1.13
N ILE A 143 17.41 13.04 -2.25
CA ILE A 143 16.61 11.83 -2.40
C ILE A 143 17.05 11.15 -3.69
N SER A 144 17.31 9.83 -3.65
CA SER A 144 17.65 9.09 -4.86
C SER A 144 16.44 8.95 -5.78
N PHE A 145 16.67 8.76 -7.08
CA PHE A 145 15.58 8.46 -8.02
C PHE A 145 14.84 7.18 -7.63
N THR A 146 15.54 6.21 -7.06
CA THR A 146 14.96 4.96 -6.53
C THR A 146 13.90 5.26 -5.48
N GLU A 147 14.24 5.98 -4.41
CA GLU A 147 13.28 6.37 -3.37
C GLU A 147 12.18 7.31 -3.91
N PHE A 148 12.54 8.26 -4.78
CA PHE A 148 11.58 9.17 -5.41
C PHE A 148 10.52 8.43 -6.23
N SER A 149 10.91 7.37 -6.94
CA SER A 149 10.01 6.58 -7.77
C SER A 149 9.10 5.64 -6.97
N TYR A 150 9.37 5.39 -5.69
CA TYR A 150 8.56 4.50 -4.83
C TYR A 150 7.07 4.86 -4.86
N GLN A 151 6.73 6.14 -4.82
CA GLN A 151 5.34 6.61 -4.87
C GLN A 151 4.59 6.18 -6.15
N ILE A 152 5.32 5.98 -7.27
CA ILE A 152 4.75 5.46 -8.53
C ILE A 152 4.49 3.96 -8.39
N LEU A 153 5.44 3.21 -7.81
CA LEU A 153 5.31 1.75 -7.62
C LEU A 153 4.11 1.42 -6.74
N GLN A 154 3.94 2.11 -5.61
CA GLN A 154 2.79 1.92 -4.73
C GLN A 154 1.46 2.33 -5.41
N SER A 155 1.49 3.31 -6.30
CA SER A 155 0.31 3.68 -7.09
C SER A 155 -0.07 2.59 -8.09
N ILE A 156 0.92 1.94 -8.72
CA ILE A 156 0.72 0.78 -9.58
C ILE A 156 0.12 -0.37 -8.79
N ASP A 157 0.60 -0.62 -7.57
CA ASP A 157 0.05 -1.65 -6.68
C ASP A 157 -1.44 -1.43 -6.43
N TYR A 158 -1.84 -0.21 -6.08
CA TYR A 158 -3.26 0.09 -5.84
C TYR A 158 -4.10 -0.13 -7.11
N LYS A 159 -3.62 0.35 -8.27
CA LYS A 159 -4.28 0.11 -9.56
C LYS A 159 -4.42 -1.38 -9.86
N MET A 160 -3.36 -2.17 -9.68
CA MET A 160 -3.38 -3.61 -9.93
C MET A 160 -4.37 -4.34 -9.02
N LEU A 161 -4.41 -3.98 -7.73
CA LEU A 161 -5.37 -4.56 -6.77
C LEU A 161 -6.81 -4.12 -7.06
N TYR A 162 -7.00 -2.86 -7.49
CA TYR A 162 -8.30 -2.36 -7.93
C TYR A 162 -8.83 -3.19 -9.12
N GLU A 163 -8.01 -3.41 -10.14
CA GLU A 163 -8.41 -4.12 -11.36
C GLU A 163 -8.54 -5.63 -11.18
N LYS A 164 -7.67 -6.26 -10.38
CA LYS A 164 -7.65 -7.71 -10.22
C LYS A 164 -8.52 -8.23 -9.08
N CYS A 165 -8.64 -7.46 -8.00
CA CYS A 165 -9.28 -7.89 -6.75
C CYS A 165 -10.50 -7.03 -6.38
N GLY A 166 -10.84 -6.02 -7.18
CA GLY A 166 -11.93 -5.10 -6.87
C GLY A 166 -11.69 -4.27 -5.60
N VAL A 167 -10.42 -4.00 -5.26
CA VAL A 167 -10.06 -3.23 -4.07
C VAL A 167 -10.41 -1.77 -4.28
N GLN A 168 -11.29 -1.24 -3.42
CA GLN A 168 -11.74 0.15 -3.49
C GLN A 168 -11.16 1.04 -2.38
N LEU A 169 -10.59 0.47 -1.31
CA LEU A 169 -10.06 1.23 -0.18
C LEU A 169 -8.63 0.80 0.15
N GLN A 170 -7.70 1.75 0.15
CA GLN A 170 -6.35 1.57 0.70
C GLN A 170 -6.28 2.11 2.13
N ILE A 171 -5.72 1.31 3.05
CA ILE A 171 -5.47 1.71 4.44
C ILE A 171 -3.96 1.84 4.64
N GLY A 172 -3.53 2.89 5.36
CA GLY A 172 -2.13 3.10 5.73
C GLY A 172 -1.97 4.03 6.92
N GLY A 173 -0.74 4.21 7.38
CA GLY A 173 -0.40 5.24 8.34
C GLY A 173 -0.55 6.65 7.76
N ALA A 174 -0.59 7.67 8.60
CA ALA A 174 -0.71 9.07 8.16
C ALA A 174 0.45 9.50 7.21
N ASP A 175 1.62 8.87 7.36
CA ASP A 175 2.78 9.07 6.49
C ASP A 175 2.56 8.53 5.05
N GLN A 176 1.58 7.67 4.85
CA GLN A 176 1.23 7.09 3.55
C GLN A 176 0.22 7.93 2.74
N GLY A 177 -0.31 9.01 3.32
CA GLY A 177 -1.36 9.82 2.68
C GLY A 177 -1.00 10.31 1.27
N GLY A 178 0.26 10.71 1.06
CA GLY A 178 0.77 11.13 -0.24
C GLY A 178 0.79 10.01 -1.28
N ASN A 179 1.25 8.82 -0.89
CA ASN A 179 1.30 7.65 -1.75
C ASN A 179 -0.12 7.14 -2.09
N ILE A 180 -1.01 7.10 -1.09
CA ILE A 180 -2.41 6.69 -1.26
C ILE A 180 -3.13 7.61 -2.27
N THR A 181 -2.97 8.93 -2.13
CA THR A 181 -3.60 9.89 -3.05
C THR A 181 -3.07 9.76 -4.48
N ASN A 182 -1.79 9.43 -4.66
CA ASN A 182 -1.22 9.16 -5.99
C ASN A 182 -1.85 7.90 -6.62
N GLY A 183 -2.09 6.85 -5.83
CA GLY A 183 -2.76 5.64 -6.29
C GLY A 183 -4.21 5.90 -6.73
N ILE A 184 -4.97 6.65 -5.93
CA ILE A 184 -6.34 7.08 -6.28
C ILE A 184 -6.33 7.87 -7.60
N GLU A 185 -5.39 8.81 -7.74
CA GLU A 185 -5.27 9.61 -8.96
C GLU A 185 -4.89 8.78 -10.18
N LEU A 186 -4.02 7.77 -10.03
CA LEU A 186 -3.68 6.85 -11.12
C LEU A 186 -4.91 6.04 -11.56
N ILE A 187 -5.69 5.50 -10.61
CA ILE A 187 -6.93 4.78 -10.90
C ILE A 187 -7.90 5.71 -11.63
N ARG A 188 -8.08 6.95 -11.15
CA ARG A 188 -8.94 7.94 -11.79
C ARG A 188 -8.55 8.24 -13.24
N LYS A 189 -7.26 8.27 -13.56
CA LYS A 189 -6.76 8.55 -14.92
C LYS A 189 -6.87 7.35 -15.86
N THR A 190 -6.95 6.15 -15.34
CA THR A 190 -6.86 4.91 -16.14
C THR A 190 -8.14 4.10 -16.19
N ASN A 191 -9.17 4.47 -15.40
CA ASN A 191 -10.45 3.75 -15.33
C ASN A 191 -11.61 4.74 -15.44
N GLU A 192 -12.61 4.44 -16.28
CA GLU A 192 -13.76 5.32 -16.54
C GLU A 192 -14.70 5.44 -15.32
N ASN A 193 -15.00 4.32 -14.65
CA ASN A 193 -15.84 4.26 -13.46
C ASN A 193 -14.97 3.99 -12.24
N HIS A 194 -14.34 5.04 -11.71
CA HIS A 194 -13.39 4.91 -10.62
C HIS A 194 -14.03 5.27 -9.27
N GLU A 195 -14.10 4.29 -8.38
CA GLU A 195 -14.43 4.48 -6.97
C GLU A 195 -13.27 3.95 -6.13
N ALA A 196 -12.27 4.78 -5.89
CA ALA A 196 -11.09 4.45 -5.09
C ALA A 196 -10.95 5.45 -3.94
N PHE A 197 -10.70 4.94 -2.73
CA PHE A 197 -10.66 5.69 -1.49
C PHE A 197 -9.40 5.41 -0.69
N GLY A 198 -9.04 6.31 0.21
CA GLY A 198 -7.93 6.14 1.15
C GLY A 198 -8.38 6.39 2.58
N LEU A 199 -7.87 5.59 3.50
CA LEU A 199 -8.02 5.77 4.93
C LEU A 199 -6.64 5.82 5.58
N THR A 200 -6.30 6.96 6.17
CA THR A 200 -5.08 7.07 6.97
C THR A 200 -5.40 7.03 8.46
N ILE A 201 -4.53 6.40 9.22
CA ILE A 201 -4.61 6.33 10.67
C ILE A 201 -3.40 7.02 11.30
N PRO A 202 -3.55 7.65 12.48
CA PRO A 202 -2.41 8.27 13.17
C PRO A 202 -1.28 7.27 13.39
N LEU A 203 -0.04 7.76 13.24
CA LEU A 203 1.14 6.94 13.53
C LEU A 203 1.25 6.68 15.01
N MET A 204 1.66 5.46 15.37
CA MET A 204 2.14 5.18 16.72
C MET A 204 3.57 5.72 16.84
N LEU A 205 3.77 6.54 17.86
CA LEU A 205 5.06 7.12 18.17
C LEU A 205 5.62 6.50 19.44
N LYS A 206 6.93 6.41 19.53
CA LYS A 206 7.64 6.10 20.76
C LYS A 206 7.48 7.23 21.79
N ALA A 207 7.88 6.98 23.03
CA ALA A 207 7.79 7.99 24.10
C ALA A 207 8.58 9.27 23.81
N ASP A 208 9.61 9.20 22.98
CA ASP A 208 10.42 10.32 22.52
C ASP A 208 9.83 11.07 21.30
N GLY A 209 8.65 10.67 20.83
CA GLY A 209 7.97 11.24 19.67
C GLY A 209 8.47 10.72 18.32
N THR A 210 9.44 9.82 18.28
CA THR A 210 9.91 9.21 17.04
C THR A 210 8.97 8.08 16.59
N LYS A 211 8.96 7.79 15.28
CA LYS A 211 8.22 6.67 14.70
C LYS A 211 8.81 5.33 15.16
N PHE A 212 7.94 4.32 15.36
CA PHE A 212 8.36 2.93 15.58
C PHE A 212 9.05 2.35 14.37
#